data_20968fa6c981b426caf35d51cb58220f
#
_entry.id   20968fa6c981b426caf35d51cb58220f
#
_cell.length_a   1.000
_cell.length_b   1.000
_cell.length_c   1.000
_cell.angle_alpha   90.00
_cell.angle_beta   90.00
_cell.angle_gamma   90.00
#
_symmetry.space_group_name_H-M   'P 1'
#
loop_
_entity.id
_entity.type
_entity.pdbx_description
1 polymer ?
#
loop_
_entity_poly.entity_id
_entity_poly.type
_entity_poly.pdbx_seq_one_letter_code
_entity_poly.pdbx_strand_id
1 'polypeptide(L)'
;MRCARIKIVKFARKRDCCDTICGSLVSSEKIKYKKRRKKEKDTMGITDILSLLGGLALFLYGMHMMSNGLEAAAGNRMKSILEKLTSNRIKGVLVGAVITAVIQSSSATTVMLVGFVNSGLMTLSQAVWVIMGANIGTTITGQLIALDISAIAPIFAIGGVAAMMFIKNEKVHHISGIFSGLGILFMGMAMMGDAMVPLQDSQTFINFMTTVENPLVGILIGAIFTAIIQSSSASVGILQALAATGMVPLSSAVYILFGQNIGTCITAVLASIGMKVNAKRTTVIHLMFNIFGSILFTVICMTTPFVSWMEALTPGNPVAQIANVHTTFNIVTTLILLPFGNVMARIATQILPDSKKEDDGDYRLKYITRFESNYAIGSSAVALSQVRDEIERMRDMVSKNIAKAYDVLIQYNEKDMEKISERETYIDYLNREISEYIVSLISNEKSTEDSKIINGYYAVIGNLERIGDHAMNLAGYAKDLKEWNLSFSDVALEEIEEMKKQCLTALDIVKNEEGSDMTQVLFEASAAEQKIDDLRDKYFKKQMQRMKKGKCKPQSGIIFTEMLTDFERMGDHVKNIAQQYKQMSE
;
A
#
# COMPACT_ATOMS: atom_id res chain seq x y z
N MET A 1 -59.90 29.96 -13.42
CA MET A 1 -60.66 31.17 -13.84
C MET A 1 -59.89 31.92 -14.92
N ARG A 2 -60.32 32.02 -15.97
CA ARG A 2 -60.87 32.82 -17.09
C ARG A 2 -60.39 32.28 -18.43
N CYS A 3 -61.37 31.72 -19.13
CA CYS A 3 -61.42 31.50 -20.58
C CYS A 3 -61.25 32.83 -21.33
N ALA A 4 -60.52 32.79 -22.46
CA ALA A 4 -60.75 33.74 -23.55
C ALA A 4 -61.05 32.94 -24.84
N ARG A 5 -62.36 32.96 -25.18
CA ARG A 5 -62.91 32.59 -26.49
C ARG A 5 -62.45 33.61 -27.51
N ILE A 6 -61.87 33.22 -28.61
CA ILE A 6 -61.77 34.07 -29.81
C ILE A 6 -62.69 33.50 -30.89
N LYS A 7 -63.50 34.39 -31.41
CA LYS A 7 -64.60 34.25 -32.37
C LYS A 7 -64.08 33.67 -33.71
N ILE A 8 -64.82 32.69 -34.22
CA ILE A 8 -64.82 32.29 -35.60
C ILE A 8 -65.65 33.31 -36.42
N VAL A 9 -65.03 33.96 -37.38
CA VAL A 9 -65.74 34.71 -38.45
C VAL A 9 -65.57 33.92 -39.74
N LYS A 10 -66.71 33.49 -40.31
CA LYS A 10 -66.85 32.86 -41.63
C LYS A 10 -66.34 33.80 -42.72
N PHE A 11 -65.44 33.31 -43.57
CA PHE A 11 -65.34 33.72 -44.94
C PHE A 11 -65.15 32.48 -45.81
N ALA A 12 -66.18 32.16 -46.57
CA ALA A 12 -66.18 31.14 -47.59
C ALA A 12 -65.68 31.66 -48.95
N ARG A 13 -65.05 30.78 -49.72
CA ARG A 13 -64.69 30.93 -51.12
C ARG A 13 -63.30 31.55 -51.43
N LYS A 14 -62.25 30.66 -51.41
CA LYS A 14 -61.36 30.38 -52.55
C LYS A 14 -60.59 29.13 -52.15
N ARG A 15 -61.15 27.95 -52.38
CA ARG A 15 -60.44 26.69 -52.43
C ARG A 15 -59.68 26.73 -53.73
N ASP A 16 -58.43 26.33 -53.70
CA ASP A 16 -57.57 25.69 -54.66
C ASP A 16 -56.12 26.23 -54.80
N CYS A 17 -55.75 27.27 -54.01
CA CYS A 17 -54.34 27.73 -54.05
C CYS A 17 -53.60 27.77 -52.71
N CYS A 18 -54.31 27.57 -51.54
CA CYS A 18 -53.69 27.60 -50.21
C CYS A 18 -53.25 26.24 -49.70
N ASP A 19 -53.83 25.12 -50.17
CA ASP A 19 -53.54 23.82 -49.61
C ASP A 19 -52.16 23.26 -50.03
N THR A 20 -51.65 23.68 -51.21
CA THR A 20 -50.33 23.20 -51.69
C THR A 20 -49.16 23.96 -51.06
N ILE A 21 -49.32 25.24 -50.71
CA ILE A 21 -48.23 26.05 -50.10
C ILE A 21 -48.26 25.92 -48.55
N CYS A 22 -49.44 25.83 -47.94
CA CYS A 22 -49.56 25.64 -46.49
C CYS A 22 -49.17 24.19 -46.09
N GLY A 23 -49.48 23.17 -46.89
CA GLY A 23 -49.08 21.78 -46.71
C GLY A 23 -47.55 21.60 -46.79
N SER A 24 -46.90 22.30 -47.75
CA SER A 24 -45.44 22.22 -47.88
C SER A 24 -44.66 22.97 -46.77
N LEU A 25 -45.19 24.10 -46.30
CA LEU A 25 -44.62 24.88 -45.18
C LEU A 25 -44.79 24.14 -43.84
N VAL A 26 -45.97 23.57 -43.56
CA VAL A 26 -46.23 22.80 -42.35
C VAL A 26 -45.46 21.47 -42.36
N SER A 27 -45.29 20.83 -43.53
CA SER A 27 -44.43 19.65 -43.64
C SER A 27 -42.95 19.99 -43.50
N SER A 28 -42.49 21.11 -44.05
CA SER A 28 -41.09 21.54 -43.92
C SER A 28 -40.77 22.01 -42.49
N GLU A 29 -41.68 22.65 -41.78
CA GLU A 29 -41.53 23.00 -40.39
C GLU A 29 -41.60 21.76 -39.45
N LYS A 30 -42.52 20.83 -39.73
CA LYS A 30 -42.56 19.52 -39.02
C LYS A 30 -41.29 18.69 -39.27
N ILE A 31 -40.76 18.74 -40.48
CA ILE A 31 -39.48 18.07 -40.80
C ILE A 31 -38.29 18.80 -40.16
N LYS A 32 -38.28 20.15 -40.15
CA LYS A 32 -37.27 20.92 -39.44
C LYS A 32 -37.37 20.75 -37.90
N TYR A 33 -38.58 20.68 -37.35
CA TYR A 33 -38.81 20.44 -35.93
C TYR A 33 -38.43 18.98 -35.55
N LYS A 34 -38.76 17.98 -36.38
CA LYS A 34 -38.28 16.61 -36.22
C LYS A 34 -36.75 16.52 -36.37
N LYS A 35 -36.14 17.20 -37.34
CA LYS A 35 -34.69 17.26 -37.51
C LYS A 35 -33.99 18.00 -36.36
N ARG A 36 -34.58 19.11 -35.85
CA ARG A 36 -34.06 19.81 -34.68
C ARG A 36 -34.17 18.95 -33.41
N ARG A 37 -35.32 18.29 -33.18
CA ARG A 37 -35.53 17.36 -32.07
C ARG A 37 -34.65 16.11 -32.20
N LYS A 38 -34.37 15.65 -33.41
CA LYS A 38 -33.42 14.55 -33.66
C LYS A 38 -31.96 14.99 -33.41
N LYS A 39 -31.61 16.22 -33.80
CA LYS A 39 -30.29 16.80 -33.59
C LYS A 39 -30.03 17.22 -32.10
N GLU A 40 -31.09 17.60 -31.35
CA GLU A 40 -31.03 17.81 -29.92
C GLU A 40 -30.97 16.50 -29.12
N LYS A 41 -31.46 15.37 -29.67
CA LYS A 41 -31.32 14.03 -29.09
C LYS A 41 -29.95 13.39 -29.35
N ASP A 42 -29.22 13.86 -30.36
CA ASP A 42 -27.93 13.28 -30.77
C ASP A 42 -26.71 13.91 -30.12
N THR A 43 -26.89 14.84 -29.17
CA THR A 43 -25.78 15.49 -28.44
C THR A 43 -26.06 15.45 -26.94
N MET A 44 -25.09 14.92 -26.20
CA MET A 44 -25.10 14.89 -24.74
C MET A 44 -25.22 16.32 -24.19
N GLY A 45 -26.29 16.62 -23.45
CA GLY A 45 -26.49 17.91 -22.81
C GLY A 45 -25.68 18.05 -21.51
N ILE A 46 -25.55 19.28 -21.00
CA ILE A 46 -24.89 19.55 -19.72
C ILE A 46 -25.56 18.77 -18.57
N THR A 47 -26.89 18.60 -18.62
CA THR A 47 -27.66 17.83 -17.65
C THR A 47 -27.29 16.35 -17.66
N ASP A 48 -27.05 15.78 -18.85
CA ASP A 48 -26.67 14.38 -19.00
C ASP A 48 -25.24 14.15 -18.48
N ILE A 49 -24.33 15.10 -18.73
CA ILE A 49 -22.96 15.07 -18.17
C ILE A 49 -23.01 15.16 -16.65
N LEU A 50 -23.80 16.06 -16.08
CA LEU A 50 -23.94 16.17 -14.63
C LEU A 50 -24.58 14.91 -14.02
N SER A 51 -25.56 14.32 -14.69
CA SER A 51 -26.17 13.06 -14.27
C SER A 51 -25.20 11.91 -14.34
N LEU A 52 -24.37 11.84 -15.39
CA LEU A 52 -23.30 10.83 -15.51
C LEU A 52 -22.28 10.96 -14.37
N LEU A 53 -21.80 12.17 -14.12
CA LEU A 53 -20.86 12.44 -13.02
C LEU A 53 -21.47 12.17 -11.65
N GLY A 54 -22.74 12.53 -11.44
CA GLY A 54 -23.50 12.24 -10.22
C GLY A 54 -23.70 10.72 -10.02
N GLY A 55 -24.07 10.01 -11.07
CA GLY A 55 -24.18 8.56 -11.06
C GLY A 55 -22.84 7.86 -10.77
N LEU A 56 -21.75 8.35 -11.37
CA LEU A 56 -20.40 7.88 -11.10
C LEU A 56 -19.99 8.11 -9.64
N ALA A 57 -20.29 9.30 -9.09
CA ALA A 57 -20.01 9.60 -7.69
C ALA A 57 -20.77 8.66 -6.74
N LEU A 58 -22.06 8.40 -6.99
CA LEU A 58 -22.85 7.45 -6.21
C LEU A 58 -22.31 6.02 -6.35
N PHE A 59 -21.96 5.59 -7.57
CA PHE A 59 -21.37 4.28 -7.82
C PHE A 59 -20.08 4.07 -7.02
N LEU A 60 -19.14 5.03 -7.10
CA LEU A 60 -17.87 4.96 -6.39
C LEU A 60 -18.06 5.03 -4.87
N TYR A 61 -18.96 5.88 -4.39
CA TYR A 61 -19.25 5.99 -2.96
C TYR A 61 -19.92 4.72 -2.42
N GLY A 62 -20.88 4.16 -3.16
CA GLY A 62 -21.54 2.90 -2.81
C GLY A 62 -20.55 1.74 -2.73
N MET A 63 -19.65 1.65 -3.71
CA MET A 63 -18.58 0.66 -3.72
C MET A 63 -17.63 0.82 -2.52
N HIS A 64 -17.22 2.06 -2.21
CA HIS A 64 -16.37 2.34 -1.05
C HIS A 64 -17.05 2.00 0.28
N MET A 65 -18.32 2.35 0.44
CA MET A 65 -19.10 2.01 1.63
C MET A 65 -19.26 0.50 1.81
N MET A 66 -19.55 -0.23 0.73
CA MET A 66 -19.65 -1.70 0.74
C MET A 66 -18.31 -2.34 1.12
N SER A 67 -17.22 -1.87 0.52
CA SER A 67 -15.86 -2.35 0.79
C SER A 67 -15.47 -2.14 2.26
N ASN A 68 -15.65 -0.93 2.79
CA ASN A 68 -15.36 -0.61 4.19
C ASN A 68 -16.20 -1.46 5.16
N GLY A 69 -17.47 -1.71 4.83
CA GLY A 69 -18.35 -2.58 5.64
C GLY A 69 -17.86 -4.03 5.68
N LEU A 70 -17.42 -4.58 4.53
CA LEU A 70 -16.84 -5.92 4.42
C LEU A 70 -15.51 -6.02 5.18
N GLU A 71 -14.64 -5.03 5.00
CA GLU A 71 -13.34 -4.92 5.67
C GLU A 71 -13.51 -4.89 7.19
N ALA A 72 -14.37 -4.01 7.70
CA ALA A 72 -14.64 -3.89 9.13
C ALA A 72 -15.28 -5.14 9.72
N ALA A 73 -16.18 -5.81 8.98
CA ALA A 73 -16.79 -7.07 9.39
C ALA A 73 -15.78 -8.23 9.46
N ALA A 74 -14.76 -8.24 8.60
CA ALA A 74 -13.71 -9.25 8.58
C ALA A 74 -12.70 -9.12 9.74
N GLY A 75 -12.46 -7.90 10.23
CA GLY A 75 -11.62 -7.60 11.38
C GLY A 75 -10.12 -7.92 11.18
N ASN A 76 -9.33 -7.80 12.27
CA ASN A 76 -7.86 -7.97 12.27
C ASN A 76 -7.37 -9.42 12.02
N ARG A 77 -8.27 -10.39 11.88
CA ARG A 77 -7.89 -11.80 11.66
C ARG A 77 -7.21 -12.06 10.31
N MET A 78 -7.37 -11.14 9.36
CA MET A 78 -6.83 -11.28 8.01
C MET A 78 -5.30 -11.32 7.97
N LYS A 79 -4.62 -10.55 8.84
CA LYS A 79 -3.15 -10.53 8.98
C LYS A 79 -2.62 -11.91 9.39
N SER A 80 -3.17 -12.50 10.47
CA SER A 80 -2.73 -13.80 10.97
C SER A 80 -3.02 -14.95 10.00
N ILE A 81 -4.04 -14.80 9.14
CA ILE A 81 -4.35 -15.76 8.08
C ILE A 81 -3.27 -15.72 6.98
N LEU A 82 -2.84 -14.52 6.56
CA LEU A 82 -1.76 -14.34 5.59
C LEU A 82 -0.44 -14.95 6.06
N GLU A 83 -0.05 -14.68 7.30
CA GLU A 83 1.21 -15.17 7.88
C GLU A 83 1.27 -16.70 7.99
N LYS A 84 0.17 -17.34 8.43
CA LYS A 84 0.14 -18.77 8.76
C LYS A 84 -0.18 -19.70 7.59
N LEU A 85 -0.89 -19.24 6.55
CA LEU A 85 -1.48 -20.12 5.53
C LEU A 85 -0.80 -20.06 4.16
N THR A 86 0.29 -19.32 3.98
CA THR A 86 0.96 -19.15 2.67
C THR A 86 2.04 -20.18 2.35
N SER A 87 2.21 -21.21 3.18
CA SER A 87 3.27 -22.23 3.02
C SER A 87 3.12 -23.15 1.80
N ASN A 88 1.93 -23.22 1.19
CA ASN A 88 1.63 -24.06 0.02
C ASN A 88 1.05 -23.23 -1.10
N ARG A 89 1.43 -23.55 -2.36
CA ARG A 89 0.98 -22.82 -3.58
C ARG A 89 -0.53 -22.65 -3.64
N ILE A 90 -1.28 -23.76 -3.48
CA ILE A 90 -2.76 -23.73 -3.54
C ILE A 90 -3.33 -22.93 -2.38
N LYS A 91 -2.80 -23.12 -1.17
CA LYS A 91 -3.23 -22.33 0.00
C LYS A 91 -2.96 -20.84 -0.20
N GLY A 92 -1.78 -20.46 -0.74
CA GLY A 92 -1.45 -19.08 -1.06
C GLY A 92 -2.45 -18.44 -2.03
N VAL A 93 -2.79 -19.15 -3.11
CA VAL A 93 -3.81 -18.66 -4.07
C VAL A 93 -5.19 -18.54 -3.40
N LEU A 94 -5.63 -19.53 -2.64
CA LEU A 94 -6.93 -19.46 -1.95
C LEU A 94 -6.99 -18.33 -0.93
N VAL A 95 -5.92 -18.15 -0.15
CA VAL A 95 -5.80 -17.05 0.82
C VAL A 95 -5.86 -15.70 0.11
N GLY A 96 -5.08 -15.51 -0.96
CA GLY A 96 -5.11 -14.29 -1.75
C GLY A 96 -6.50 -14.00 -2.33
N ALA A 97 -7.17 -15.03 -2.86
CA ALA A 97 -8.51 -14.90 -3.43
C ALA A 97 -9.54 -14.52 -2.36
N VAL A 98 -9.57 -15.20 -1.22
CA VAL A 98 -10.51 -14.94 -0.12
C VAL A 98 -10.28 -13.54 0.46
N ILE A 99 -9.03 -13.19 0.76
CA ILE A 99 -8.69 -11.89 1.33
C ILE A 99 -9.13 -10.77 0.39
N THR A 100 -8.77 -10.85 -0.89
CA THR A 100 -9.14 -9.81 -1.85
C THR A 100 -10.65 -9.77 -2.10
N ALA A 101 -11.34 -10.91 -2.12
CA ALA A 101 -12.80 -10.95 -2.21
C ALA A 101 -13.49 -10.28 -1.01
N VAL A 102 -12.91 -10.39 0.18
CA VAL A 102 -13.44 -9.75 1.41
C VAL A 102 -13.08 -8.27 1.45
N ILE A 103 -11.81 -7.91 1.21
CA ILE A 103 -11.36 -6.51 1.21
C ILE A 103 -11.93 -5.73 0.02
N GLN A 104 -12.32 -6.42 -1.06
CA GLN A 104 -12.79 -5.82 -2.33
C GLN A 104 -11.75 -4.90 -3.00
N SER A 105 -10.47 -5.06 -2.65
CA SER A 105 -9.36 -4.24 -3.16
C SER A 105 -8.10 -5.09 -3.39
N SER A 106 -7.82 -5.42 -4.65
CA SER A 106 -6.55 -6.06 -5.01
C SER A 106 -5.36 -5.11 -4.85
N SER A 107 -5.57 -3.81 -5.03
CA SER A 107 -4.52 -2.81 -4.78
C SER A 107 -4.08 -2.82 -3.33
N ALA A 108 -5.02 -2.81 -2.37
CA ALA A 108 -4.71 -2.92 -0.94
C ALA A 108 -3.99 -4.23 -0.62
N THR A 109 -4.49 -5.37 -1.14
CA THR A 109 -3.85 -6.68 -0.94
C THR A 109 -2.43 -6.70 -1.52
N THR A 110 -2.20 -6.20 -2.73
CA THR A 110 -0.87 -6.22 -3.35
C THR A 110 0.11 -5.25 -2.69
N VAL A 111 -0.33 -4.07 -2.26
CA VAL A 111 0.48 -3.13 -1.48
C VAL A 111 0.89 -3.75 -0.14
N MET A 112 -0.03 -4.43 0.55
CA MET A 112 0.27 -5.17 1.77
C MET A 112 1.33 -6.27 1.52
N LEU A 113 1.20 -7.03 0.43
CA LEU A 113 2.19 -8.06 0.06
C LEU A 113 3.57 -7.47 -0.23
N VAL A 114 3.62 -6.33 -0.96
CA VAL A 114 4.85 -5.58 -1.19
C VAL A 114 5.50 -5.19 0.14
N GLY A 115 4.70 -4.72 1.11
CA GLY A 115 5.15 -4.41 2.46
C GLY A 115 5.65 -5.65 3.23
N PHE A 116 4.92 -6.78 3.21
CA PHE A 116 5.34 -8.01 3.88
C PHE A 116 6.63 -8.61 3.30
N VAL A 117 6.81 -8.52 2.00
CA VAL A 117 8.08 -8.94 1.37
C VAL A 117 9.21 -7.96 1.70
N ASN A 118 8.90 -6.66 1.79
CA ASN A 118 9.87 -5.63 2.19
C ASN A 118 10.39 -5.86 3.61
N SER A 119 9.51 -6.25 4.51
CA SER A 119 9.79 -6.49 5.93
C SER A 119 10.36 -7.87 6.24
N GLY A 120 10.39 -8.78 5.25
CA GLY A 120 10.81 -10.18 5.48
C GLY A 120 9.75 -11.09 6.08
N LEU A 121 8.55 -10.56 6.41
CA LEU A 121 7.41 -11.37 6.90
C LEU A 121 6.92 -12.39 5.88
N MET A 122 7.23 -12.17 4.61
CA MET A 122 6.85 -13.06 3.51
C MET A 122 7.98 -13.18 2.49
N THR A 123 8.24 -14.39 2.03
CA THR A 123 9.20 -14.62 0.95
C THR A 123 8.61 -14.21 -0.40
N LEU A 124 9.47 -13.83 -1.36
CA LEU A 124 9.05 -13.50 -2.72
C LEU A 124 8.23 -14.65 -3.36
N SER A 125 8.61 -15.90 -3.13
CA SER A 125 7.90 -17.08 -3.65
C SER A 125 6.50 -17.24 -3.06
N GLN A 126 6.29 -16.93 -1.79
CA GLN A 126 4.96 -16.93 -1.16
C GLN A 126 4.08 -15.83 -1.76
N ALA A 127 4.64 -14.63 -1.94
CA ALA A 127 3.91 -13.51 -2.52
C ALA A 127 3.37 -13.80 -3.93
N VAL A 128 4.10 -14.56 -4.76
CA VAL A 128 3.64 -14.99 -6.10
C VAL A 128 2.26 -15.64 -6.04
N TRP A 129 2.07 -16.59 -5.13
CA TRP A 129 0.83 -17.35 -5.03
C TRP A 129 -0.33 -16.49 -4.53
N VAL A 130 -0.05 -15.62 -3.58
CA VAL A 130 -1.06 -14.71 -3.02
C VAL A 130 -1.47 -13.66 -4.06
N ILE A 131 -0.54 -13.13 -4.88
CA ILE A 131 -0.83 -12.23 -6.00
C ILE A 131 -1.77 -12.89 -7.02
N MET A 132 -1.49 -14.14 -7.41
CA MET A 132 -2.36 -14.89 -8.32
C MET A 132 -3.77 -15.03 -7.75
N GLY A 133 -3.89 -15.33 -6.45
CA GLY A 133 -5.16 -15.38 -5.75
C GLY A 133 -5.85 -14.02 -5.69
N ALA A 134 -5.13 -12.95 -5.38
CA ALA A 134 -5.68 -11.60 -5.31
C ALA A 134 -6.33 -11.15 -6.62
N ASN A 135 -5.73 -11.50 -7.76
CA ASN A 135 -6.33 -11.23 -9.07
C ASN A 135 -7.65 -11.99 -9.27
N ILE A 136 -7.77 -13.25 -8.80
CA ILE A 136 -9.04 -13.98 -8.80
C ILE A 136 -10.05 -13.30 -7.88
N GLY A 137 -9.65 -12.95 -6.64
CA GLY A 137 -10.54 -12.33 -5.65
C GLY A 137 -11.15 -11.02 -6.10
N THR A 138 -10.42 -10.21 -6.88
CA THR A 138 -10.93 -8.96 -7.48
C THR A 138 -12.17 -9.18 -8.35
N THR A 139 -12.30 -10.34 -9.00
CA THR A 139 -13.42 -10.61 -9.92
C THR A 139 -14.77 -10.70 -9.22
N ILE A 140 -14.79 -10.97 -7.91
CA ILE A 140 -16.02 -11.05 -7.10
C ILE A 140 -16.80 -9.74 -7.13
N THR A 141 -16.12 -8.57 -7.17
CA THR A 141 -16.82 -7.28 -7.32
C THR A 141 -17.65 -7.24 -8.60
N GLY A 142 -17.06 -7.62 -9.74
CA GLY A 142 -17.78 -7.67 -11.01
C GLY A 142 -18.94 -8.69 -11.02
N GLN A 143 -18.79 -9.82 -10.33
CA GLN A 143 -19.84 -10.81 -10.16
C GLN A 143 -20.99 -10.30 -9.30
N LEU A 144 -20.69 -9.55 -8.21
CA LEU A 144 -21.71 -8.91 -7.38
C LEU A 144 -22.52 -7.88 -8.18
N ILE A 145 -21.84 -7.07 -9.01
CA ILE A 145 -22.50 -6.10 -9.90
C ILE A 145 -23.38 -6.83 -10.93
N ALA A 146 -22.99 -8.01 -11.36
CA ALA A 146 -23.74 -8.81 -12.34
C ALA A 146 -25.03 -9.45 -11.79
N LEU A 147 -25.27 -9.43 -10.48
CA LEU A 147 -26.47 -10.01 -9.88
C LEU A 147 -27.78 -9.28 -10.22
N ASP A 148 -27.70 -8.10 -10.86
CA ASP A 148 -28.85 -7.28 -11.29
C ASP A 148 -29.94 -7.14 -10.25
N ILE A 149 -29.58 -6.59 -9.11
CA ILE A 149 -30.51 -6.26 -8.02
C ILE A 149 -31.05 -4.83 -8.11
N SER A 150 -30.97 -4.21 -9.28
CA SER A 150 -31.33 -2.80 -9.53
C SER A 150 -32.75 -2.48 -9.04
N ALA A 151 -33.71 -3.40 -9.23
CA ALA A 151 -35.09 -3.21 -8.80
C ALA A 151 -35.27 -3.09 -7.28
N ILE A 152 -34.45 -3.74 -6.49
CA ILE A 152 -34.51 -3.71 -5.00
C ILE A 152 -33.40 -2.85 -4.38
N ALA A 153 -32.53 -2.27 -5.18
CA ALA A 153 -31.43 -1.41 -4.74
C ALA A 153 -31.87 -0.26 -3.81
N PRO A 154 -32.98 0.46 -4.07
CA PRO A 154 -33.47 1.49 -3.15
C PRO A 154 -33.84 0.96 -1.77
N ILE A 155 -34.36 -0.27 -1.69
CA ILE A 155 -34.70 -0.92 -0.41
C ILE A 155 -33.44 -1.21 0.39
N PHE A 156 -32.39 -1.70 -0.26
CA PHE A 156 -31.10 -1.92 0.38
C PHE A 156 -30.46 -0.61 0.85
N ALA A 157 -30.52 0.43 0.03
CA ALA A 157 -30.00 1.76 0.38
C ALA A 157 -30.70 2.31 1.63
N ILE A 158 -32.04 2.40 1.61
CA ILE A 158 -32.80 3.00 2.71
C ILE A 158 -32.76 2.12 3.97
N GLY A 159 -32.87 0.80 3.84
CA GLY A 159 -32.85 -0.13 4.97
C GLY A 159 -31.50 -0.13 5.67
N GLY A 160 -30.41 -0.13 4.90
CA GLY A 160 -29.05 -0.05 5.45
C GLY A 160 -28.77 1.29 6.11
N VAL A 161 -29.11 2.44 5.46
CA VAL A 161 -28.95 3.78 6.06
C VAL A 161 -29.76 3.90 7.34
N ALA A 162 -31.02 3.45 7.35
CA ALA A 162 -31.86 3.44 8.56
C ALA A 162 -31.23 2.61 9.68
N ALA A 163 -30.73 1.41 9.38
CA ALA A 163 -30.07 0.59 10.38
C ALA A 163 -28.79 1.24 10.93
N MET A 164 -27.98 1.88 10.08
CA MET A 164 -26.79 2.65 10.51
C MET A 164 -27.16 3.83 11.42
N MET A 165 -28.27 4.51 11.18
CA MET A 165 -28.67 5.67 11.97
C MET A 165 -29.31 5.30 13.31
N PHE A 166 -30.08 4.20 13.37
CA PHE A 166 -30.89 3.87 14.55
C PHE A 166 -30.34 2.73 15.41
N ILE A 167 -29.41 1.91 14.90
CA ILE A 167 -28.87 0.77 15.65
C ILE A 167 -27.42 1.07 16.04
N LYS A 168 -27.12 1.08 17.35
CA LYS A 168 -25.80 1.41 17.90
C LYS A 168 -24.80 0.24 17.92
N ASN A 169 -25.20 -0.95 17.46
CA ASN A 169 -24.33 -2.13 17.48
C ASN A 169 -23.33 -2.07 16.32
N GLU A 170 -22.03 -2.10 16.61
CA GLU A 170 -20.96 -1.98 15.61
C GLU A 170 -21.05 -3.04 14.50
N LYS A 171 -21.34 -4.31 14.84
CA LYS A 171 -21.48 -5.36 13.82
C LYS A 171 -22.65 -5.09 12.87
N VAL A 172 -23.77 -4.61 13.42
CA VAL A 172 -24.94 -4.23 12.61
C VAL A 172 -24.60 -3.03 11.74
N HIS A 173 -23.84 -2.08 12.28
CA HIS A 173 -23.38 -0.90 11.53
C HIS A 173 -22.52 -1.30 10.32
N HIS A 174 -21.58 -2.23 10.48
CA HIS A 174 -20.74 -2.72 9.37
C HIS A 174 -21.57 -3.47 8.31
N ILE A 175 -22.46 -4.38 8.74
CA ILE A 175 -23.36 -5.11 7.83
C ILE A 175 -24.30 -4.16 7.10
N SER A 176 -24.83 -3.18 7.79
CA SER A 176 -25.71 -2.16 7.20
C SER A 176 -24.99 -1.31 6.16
N GLY A 177 -23.68 -1.02 6.38
CA GLY A 177 -22.81 -0.36 5.42
C GLY A 177 -22.66 -1.16 4.13
N ILE A 178 -22.59 -2.50 4.20
CA ILE A 178 -22.53 -3.37 3.02
C ILE A 178 -23.80 -3.23 2.19
N PHE A 179 -24.97 -3.36 2.82
CA PHE A 179 -26.25 -3.28 2.11
C PHE A 179 -26.53 -1.88 1.58
N SER A 180 -26.28 -0.83 2.36
CA SER A 180 -26.41 0.56 1.89
C SER A 180 -25.49 0.84 0.70
N GLY A 181 -24.22 0.43 0.82
CA GLY A 181 -23.23 0.60 -0.23
C GLY A 181 -23.65 -0.10 -1.52
N LEU A 182 -24.14 -1.33 -1.42
CA LEU A 182 -24.64 -2.09 -2.57
C LEU A 182 -25.85 -1.39 -3.22
N GLY A 183 -26.81 -0.93 -2.42
CA GLY A 183 -27.97 -0.19 -2.93
C GLY A 183 -27.58 1.10 -3.64
N ILE A 184 -26.71 1.93 -3.04
CA ILE A 184 -26.22 3.18 -3.62
C ILE A 184 -25.43 2.93 -4.91
N LEU A 185 -24.62 1.86 -4.95
CA LEU A 185 -23.85 1.45 -6.12
C LEU A 185 -24.77 1.19 -7.32
N PHE A 186 -25.83 0.37 -7.14
CA PHE A 186 -26.76 0.06 -8.22
C PHE A 186 -27.59 1.28 -8.65
N MET A 187 -27.97 2.15 -7.72
CA MET A 187 -28.63 3.43 -8.05
C MET A 187 -27.69 4.32 -8.90
N GLY A 188 -26.42 4.41 -8.53
CA GLY A 188 -25.42 5.14 -9.30
C GLY A 188 -25.22 4.57 -10.71
N MET A 189 -25.18 3.23 -10.82
CA MET A 189 -25.06 2.54 -12.11
C MET A 189 -26.29 2.80 -13.00
N ALA A 190 -27.50 2.73 -12.46
CA ALA A 190 -28.70 3.05 -13.21
C ALA A 190 -28.69 4.50 -13.70
N MET A 191 -28.33 5.44 -12.84
CA MET A 191 -28.22 6.87 -13.18
C MET A 191 -27.17 7.13 -14.28
N MET A 192 -26.02 6.44 -14.25
CA MET A 192 -25.04 6.48 -15.35
C MET A 192 -25.64 5.94 -16.65
N GLY A 193 -26.33 4.80 -16.58
CA GLY A 193 -26.98 4.20 -17.76
C GLY A 193 -27.96 5.15 -18.44
N ASP A 194 -28.85 5.74 -17.66
CA ASP A 194 -29.85 6.70 -18.18
C ASP A 194 -29.18 7.95 -18.80
N ALA A 195 -28.13 8.46 -18.20
CA ALA A 195 -27.38 9.61 -18.68
C ALA A 195 -26.67 9.34 -20.04
N MET A 196 -26.36 8.08 -20.33
CA MET A 196 -25.62 7.69 -21.53
C MET A 196 -26.53 7.38 -22.74
N VAL A 197 -27.84 7.25 -22.53
CA VAL A 197 -28.80 6.97 -23.61
C VAL A 197 -28.65 7.89 -24.85
N PRO A 198 -28.39 9.21 -24.73
CA PRO A 198 -28.19 10.07 -25.89
C PRO A 198 -26.98 9.71 -26.77
N LEU A 199 -25.98 9.01 -26.23
CA LEU A 199 -24.78 8.60 -26.97
C LEU A 199 -24.96 7.35 -27.82
N GLN A 200 -26.00 6.55 -27.58
CA GLN A 200 -26.26 5.30 -28.32
C GLN A 200 -26.42 5.53 -29.85
N ASP A 201 -26.99 6.68 -30.23
CA ASP A 201 -27.20 7.07 -31.62
C ASP A 201 -26.08 7.99 -32.18
N SER A 202 -25.05 8.29 -31.38
CA SER A 202 -23.96 9.20 -31.77
C SER A 202 -22.98 8.49 -32.71
N GLN A 203 -22.94 8.93 -33.97
CA GLN A 203 -22.02 8.36 -34.98
C GLN A 203 -20.55 8.52 -34.58
N THR A 204 -20.20 9.61 -33.90
CA THR A 204 -18.84 9.84 -33.40
C THR A 204 -18.47 8.81 -32.33
N PHE A 205 -19.41 8.48 -31.45
CA PHE A 205 -19.19 7.46 -30.41
C PHE A 205 -19.10 6.06 -31.02
N ILE A 206 -19.98 5.72 -31.97
CA ILE A 206 -19.94 4.44 -32.68
C ILE A 206 -18.60 4.25 -33.42
N ASN A 207 -18.12 5.30 -34.13
CA ASN A 207 -16.82 5.25 -34.81
C ASN A 207 -15.66 5.09 -33.81
N PHE A 208 -15.73 5.75 -32.64
CA PHE A 208 -14.74 5.57 -31.57
C PHE A 208 -14.75 4.12 -31.06
N MET A 209 -15.91 3.52 -30.82
CA MET A 209 -16.02 2.14 -30.37
C MET A 209 -15.47 1.15 -31.39
N THR A 210 -15.69 1.38 -32.70
CA THR A 210 -15.10 0.59 -33.76
C THR A 210 -13.57 0.63 -33.75
N THR A 211 -12.98 1.78 -33.38
CA THR A 211 -11.52 1.90 -33.23
C THR A 211 -11.01 1.07 -32.02
N VAL A 212 -11.81 0.96 -30.96
CA VAL A 212 -11.50 0.19 -29.75
C VAL A 212 -11.60 -1.33 -29.98
N GLU A 213 -12.19 -1.79 -31.07
CA GLU A 213 -12.15 -3.21 -31.48
C GLU A 213 -10.72 -3.69 -31.82
N ASN A 214 -9.80 -2.77 -32.11
CA ASN A 214 -8.39 -3.12 -32.22
C ASN A 214 -7.86 -3.54 -30.84
N PRO A 215 -7.33 -4.77 -30.65
CA PRO A 215 -6.88 -5.30 -29.38
C PRO A 215 -5.88 -4.39 -28.65
N LEU A 216 -4.90 -3.84 -29.37
CA LEU A 216 -3.86 -2.97 -28.78
C LEU A 216 -4.46 -1.66 -28.27
N VAL A 217 -5.38 -1.06 -29.03
CA VAL A 217 -6.05 0.19 -28.64
C VAL A 217 -6.93 -0.04 -27.41
N GLY A 218 -7.73 -1.10 -27.40
CA GLY A 218 -8.56 -1.47 -26.26
C GLY A 218 -7.75 -1.69 -24.99
N ILE A 219 -6.67 -2.49 -25.08
CA ILE A 219 -5.76 -2.75 -23.95
C ILE A 219 -5.12 -1.45 -23.45
N LEU A 220 -4.64 -0.59 -24.34
CA LEU A 220 -4.00 0.67 -23.95
C LEU A 220 -4.97 1.61 -23.24
N ILE A 221 -6.20 1.76 -23.77
CA ILE A 221 -7.25 2.57 -23.16
C ILE A 221 -7.57 2.05 -21.75
N GLY A 222 -7.81 0.73 -21.61
CA GLY A 222 -8.10 0.11 -20.33
C GLY A 222 -6.97 0.27 -19.32
N ALA A 223 -5.72 0.13 -19.76
CA ALA A 223 -4.53 0.28 -18.91
C ALA A 223 -4.37 1.72 -18.41
N ILE A 224 -4.44 2.70 -19.29
CA ILE A 224 -4.32 4.13 -18.92
C ILE A 224 -5.47 4.54 -18.01
N PHE A 225 -6.70 4.16 -18.35
CA PHE A 225 -7.89 4.50 -17.56
C PHE A 225 -7.78 3.97 -16.12
N THR A 226 -7.41 2.70 -15.95
CA THR A 226 -7.27 2.10 -14.63
C THR A 226 -6.05 2.64 -13.88
N ALA A 227 -4.96 2.95 -14.57
CA ALA A 227 -3.79 3.57 -13.96
C ALA A 227 -4.11 4.98 -13.39
N ILE A 228 -5.01 5.73 -14.03
CA ILE A 228 -5.47 7.04 -13.55
C ILE A 228 -6.41 6.87 -12.34
N ILE A 229 -7.39 5.97 -12.44
CA ILE A 229 -8.38 5.72 -11.37
C ILE A 229 -7.75 4.99 -10.17
N GLN A 230 -6.71 4.18 -10.39
CA GLN A 230 -6.03 3.34 -9.39
C GLN A 230 -6.94 2.31 -8.69
N SER A 231 -8.08 2.00 -9.29
CA SER A 231 -9.06 1.01 -8.78
C SER A 231 -9.59 0.15 -9.92
N SER A 232 -9.20 -1.13 -9.92
CA SER A 232 -9.69 -2.11 -10.91
C SER A 232 -11.19 -2.37 -10.76
N SER A 233 -11.68 -2.49 -9.53
CA SER A 233 -13.10 -2.73 -9.27
C SER A 233 -13.97 -1.58 -9.80
N ALA A 234 -13.54 -0.32 -9.58
CA ALA A 234 -14.21 0.85 -10.13
C ALA A 234 -14.18 0.86 -11.67
N SER A 235 -13.00 0.59 -12.25
CA SER A 235 -12.84 0.59 -13.71
C SER A 235 -13.68 -0.49 -14.39
N VAL A 236 -13.71 -1.69 -13.82
CA VAL A 236 -14.55 -2.80 -14.34
C VAL A 236 -16.04 -2.47 -14.19
N GLY A 237 -16.47 -1.91 -13.05
CA GLY A 237 -17.85 -1.52 -12.82
C GLY A 237 -18.31 -0.41 -13.79
N ILE A 238 -17.46 0.56 -14.11
CA ILE A 238 -17.74 1.57 -15.14
C ILE A 238 -17.88 0.90 -16.50
N LEU A 239 -17.00 -0.03 -16.85
CA LEU A 239 -17.10 -0.79 -18.12
C LEU A 239 -18.40 -1.60 -18.17
N GLN A 240 -18.81 -2.24 -17.08
CA GLN A 240 -20.07 -2.97 -16.97
C GLN A 240 -21.28 -2.03 -17.12
N ALA A 241 -21.25 -0.85 -16.51
CA ALA A 241 -22.31 0.15 -16.67
C ALA A 241 -22.44 0.63 -18.11
N LEU A 242 -21.32 0.86 -18.80
CA LEU A 242 -21.31 1.20 -20.23
C LEU A 242 -21.84 0.06 -21.10
N ALA A 243 -21.47 -1.17 -20.81
CA ALA A 243 -21.97 -2.34 -21.55
C ALA A 243 -23.48 -2.59 -21.31
N ALA A 244 -23.99 -2.32 -20.10
CA ALA A 244 -25.42 -2.42 -19.79
C ALA A 244 -26.29 -1.53 -20.69
N THR A 245 -25.76 -0.40 -21.16
CA THR A 245 -26.45 0.49 -22.11
C THR A 245 -26.40 -0.01 -23.57
N GLY A 246 -25.67 -1.09 -23.84
CA GLY A 246 -25.45 -1.61 -25.20
C GLY A 246 -24.45 -0.81 -26.04
N MET A 247 -23.78 0.19 -25.46
CA MET A 247 -22.83 1.05 -26.19
C MET A 247 -21.48 0.39 -26.43
N VAL A 248 -21.06 -0.51 -25.53
CA VAL A 248 -19.79 -1.23 -25.62
C VAL A 248 -20.11 -2.70 -25.83
N PRO A 249 -19.91 -3.24 -27.05
CA PRO A 249 -20.10 -4.67 -27.30
C PRO A 249 -19.03 -5.48 -26.57
N LEU A 250 -19.33 -6.75 -26.28
CA LEU A 250 -18.38 -7.62 -25.56
C LEU A 250 -17.06 -7.77 -26.31
N SER A 251 -17.09 -7.77 -27.67
CA SER A 251 -15.92 -7.83 -28.53
C SER A 251 -14.88 -6.74 -28.26
N SER A 252 -15.32 -5.52 -27.93
CA SER A 252 -14.43 -4.40 -27.52
C SER A 252 -14.15 -4.41 -26.03
N ALA A 253 -15.15 -4.74 -25.20
CA ALA A 253 -15.05 -4.75 -23.74
C ALA A 253 -13.95 -5.69 -23.24
N VAL A 254 -13.74 -6.84 -23.88
CA VAL A 254 -12.71 -7.83 -23.47
C VAL A 254 -11.30 -7.24 -23.52
N TYR A 255 -10.96 -6.46 -24.56
CA TYR A 255 -9.64 -5.86 -24.69
C TYR A 255 -9.43 -4.71 -23.69
N ILE A 256 -10.46 -3.89 -23.47
CA ILE A 256 -10.44 -2.86 -22.41
C ILE A 256 -10.20 -3.54 -21.05
N LEU A 257 -10.91 -4.61 -20.76
CA LEU A 257 -10.79 -5.38 -19.51
C LEU A 257 -9.38 -5.94 -19.30
N PHE A 258 -8.74 -6.48 -20.35
CA PHE A 258 -7.37 -6.96 -20.26
C PHE A 258 -6.40 -5.81 -19.94
N GLY A 259 -6.62 -4.65 -20.54
CA GLY A 259 -5.87 -3.44 -20.21
C GLY A 259 -6.09 -2.98 -18.77
N GLN A 260 -7.31 -3.02 -18.26
CA GLN A 260 -7.63 -2.66 -16.89
C GLN A 260 -6.86 -3.51 -15.87
N ASN A 261 -6.68 -4.81 -16.13
CA ASN A 261 -5.86 -5.68 -15.29
C ASN A 261 -4.37 -5.24 -15.28
N ILE A 262 -3.81 -4.82 -16.42
CA ILE A 262 -2.44 -4.27 -16.48
C ILE A 262 -2.37 -2.95 -15.72
N GLY A 263 -3.32 -2.04 -15.93
CA GLY A 263 -3.37 -0.73 -15.30
C GLY A 263 -3.44 -0.78 -13.76
N THR A 264 -4.03 -1.83 -13.21
CA THR A 264 -4.10 -2.06 -11.76
C THR A 264 -2.71 -2.14 -11.10
N CYS A 265 -1.69 -2.57 -11.83
CA CYS A 265 -0.34 -2.74 -11.29
C CYS A 265 0.31 -1.42 -10.88
N ILE A 266 -0.18 -0.26 -11.35
CA ILE A 266 0.40 1.06 -11.03
C ILE A 266 0.43 1.32 -9.52
N THR A 267 -0.57 0.87 -8.77
CA THR A 267 -0.64 1.05 -7.31
C THR A 267 0.51 0.33 -6.60
N ALA A 268 0.81 -0.91 -7.02
CA ALA A 268 1.94 -1.66 -6.49
C ALA A 268 3.29 -1.05 -6.93
N VAL A 269 3.38 -0.51 -8.15
CA VAL A 269 4.58 0.21 -8.64
C VAL A 269 4.85 1.41 -7.74
N LEU A 270 3.86 2.27 -7.52
CA LEU A 270 3.99 3.46 -6.67
C LEU A 270 4.36 3.08 -5.23
N ALA A 271 3.71 2.05 -4.67
CA ALA A 271 3.98 1.56 -3.33
C ALA A 271 5.40 0.99 -3.16
N SER A 272 6.02 0.47 -4.21
CA SER A 272 7.36 -0.12 -4.15
C SER A 272 8.51 0.90 -4.29
N ILE A 273 8.20 2.17 -4.56
CA ILE A 273 9.20 3.23 -4.66
C ILE A 273 9.87 3.41 -3.28
N GLY A 274 11.18 3.41 -3.25
CA GLY A 274 11.96 3.52 -2.01
C GLY A 274 12.13 2.22 -1.22
N MET A 275 11.41 1.13 -1.55
CA MET A 275 11.50 -0.15 -0.84
C MET A 275 12.69 -1.00 -1.30
N LYS A 276 12.99 -2.06 -0.51
CA LYS A 276 14.01 -3.08 -0.82
C LYS A 276 13.73 -3.78 -2.16
N VAL A 277 14.77 -4.33 -2.78
CA VAL A 277 14.69 -4.96 -4.11
C VAL A 277 13.63 -6.05 -4.19
N ASN A 278 13.45 -6.88 -3.15
CA ASN A 278 12.43 -7.94 -3.15
C ASN A 278 11.00 -7.41 -3.18
N ALA A 279 10.73 -6.26 -2.54
CA ALA A 279 9.45 -5.58 -2.64
C ALA A 279 9.15 -5.10 -4.08
N LYS A 280 10.15 -4.53 -4.75
CA LYS A 280 10.06 -4.16 -6.18
C LYS A 280 9.88 -5.38 -7.08
N ARG A 281 10.53 -6.51 -6.79
CA ARG A 281 10.34 -7.80 -7.49
C ARG A 281 8.90 -8.30 -7.37
N THR A 282 8.25 -8.10 -6.22
CA THR A 282 6.83 -8.44 -6.02
C THR A 282 5.93 -7.68 -6.99
N THR A 283 6.21 -6.40 -7.22
CA THR A 283 5.50 -5.57 -8.20
C THR A 283 5.73 -6.04 -9.64
N VAL A 284 6.97 -6.40 -9.98
CA VAL A 284 7.29 -6.97 -11.30
C VAL A 284 6.52 -8.28 -11.55
N ILE A 285 6.39 -9.13 -10.54
CA ILE A 285 5.63 -10.38 -10.63
C ILE A 285 4.14 -10.10 -10.91
N HIS A 286 3.55 -9.12 -10.22
CA HIS A 286 2.16 -8.71 -10.47
C HIS A 286 1.96 -8.21 -11.90
N LEU A 287 2.88 -7.38 -12.38
CA LEU A 287 2.86 -6.89 -13.76
C LEU A 287 3.03 -8.04 -14.78
N MET A 288 3.97 -8.96 -14.54
CA MET A 288 4.19 -10.13 -15.40
C MET A 288 2.94 -11.01 -15.51
N PHE A 289 2.23 -11.24 -14.41
CA PHE A 289 0.99 -12.02 -14.41
C PHE A 289 -0.06 -11.37 -15.32
N ASN A 290 -0.30 -10.07 -15.18
CA ASN A 290 -1.32 -9.37 -15.95
C ASN A 290 -0.95 -9.20 -17.42
N ILE A 291 0.32 -8.93 -17.73
CA ILE A 291 0.81 -8.88 -19.14
C ILE A 291 0.68 -10.24 -19.81
N PHE A 292 1.15 -11.31 -19.13
CA PHE A 292 1.05 -12.67 -19.68
C PHE A 292 -0.42 -13.05 -19.94
N GLY A 293 -1.30 -12.84 -18.96
CA GLY A 293 -2.73 -13.11 -19.11
C GLY A 293 -3.36 -12.33 -20.26
N SER A 294 -3.01 -11.04 -20.38
CA SER A 294 -3.53 -10.19 -21.48
C SER A 294 -3.08 -10.67 -22.86
N ILE A 295 -1.82 -11.04 -23.01
CA ILE A 295 -1.30 -11.61 -24.26
C ILE A 295 -2.01 -12.94 -24.57
N LEU A 296 -2.07 -13.85 -23.59
CA LEU A 296 -2.71 -15.16 -23.74
C LEU A 296 -4.17 -15.02 -24.19
N PHE A 297 -4.96 -14.22 -23.47
CA PHE A 297 -6.38 -14.07 -23.78
C PHE A 297 -6.64 -13.26 -25.03
N THR A 298 -5.76 -12.32 -25.40
CA THR A 298 -5.84 -11.66 -26.71
C THR A 298 -5.69 -12.69 -27.83
N VAL A 299 -4.71 -13.60 -27.72
CA VAL A 299 -4.53 -14.68 -28.70
C VAL A 299 -5.74 -15.62 -28.71
N ILE A 300 -6.28 -16.00 -27.53
CA ILE A 300 -7.48 -16.84 -27.44
C ILE A 300 -8.68 -16.14 -28.11
N CYS A 301 -8.93 -14.87 -27.88
CA CYS A 301 -10.03 -14.12 -28.51
C CYS A 301 -9.87 -14.01 -30.02
N MET A 302 -8.62 -13.93 -30.54
CA MET A 302 -8.36 -13.84 -31.99
C MET A 302 -8.43 -15.19 -32.71
N THR A 303 -8.15 -16.31 -32.03
CA THR A 303 -8.02 -17.63 -32.62
C THR A 303 -9.20 -18.56 -32.35
N THR A 304 -10.04 -18.23 -31.36
CA THR A 304 -11.16 -19.06 -30.92
C THR A 304 -12.45 -18.23 -30.80
N PRO A 305 -13.63 -18.82 -30.82
CA PRO A 305 -14.89 -18.11 -30.58
C PRO A 305 -15.15 -17.85 -29.09
N PHE A 306 -14.11 -17.49 -28.31
CA PHE A 306 -14.18 -17.27 -26.85
C PHE A 306 -15.24 -16.23 -26.49
N VAL A 307 -15.30 -15.12 -27.21
CA VAL A 307 -16.28 -14.04 -26.98
C VAL A 307 -17.70 -14.61 -27.11
N SER A 308 -17.98 -15.33 -28.17
CA SER A 308 -19.30 -15.96 -28.41
C SER A 308 -19.64 -17.00 -27.33
N TRP A 309 -18.65 -17.74 -26.79
CA TRP A 309 -18.90 -18.67 -25.68
C TRP A 309 -19.31 -17.92 -24.42
N MET A 310 -18.69 -16.76 -24.14
CA MET A 310 -19.04 -15.93 -22.98
C MET A 310 -20.41 -15.26 -23.14
N GLU A 311 -20.78 -14.86 -24.35
CA GLU A 311 -22.12 -14.37 -24.69
C GLU A 311 -23.18 -15.46 -24.50
N ALA A 312 -22.89 -16.68 -24.93
CA ALA A 312 -23.80 -17.82 -24.79
C ALA A 312 -23.98 -18.30 -23.34
N LEU A 313 -22.99 -18.04 -22.45
CA LEU A 313 -23.06 -18.42 -21.05
C LEU A 313 -24.11 -17.60 -20.28
N THR A 314 -24.25 -16.31 -20.60
CA THR A 314 -25.23 -15.39 -19.98
C THR A 314 -25.90 -14.52 -21.06
N PRO A 315 -26.82 -15.12 -21.88
CA PRO A 315 -27.45 -14.41 -22.99
C PRO A 315 -28.22 -13.18 -22.50
N GLY A 316 -28.05 -12.07 -23.23
CA GLY A 316 -28.80 -10.84 -22.95
C GLY A 316 -28.37 -10.07 -21.70
N ASN A 317 -27.31 -10.49 -20.98
CA ASN A 317 -26.78 -9.77 -19.81
C ASN A 317 -25.30 -9.36 -20.04
N PRO A 318 -25.03 -8.22 -20.66
CA PRO A 318 -23.65 -7.75 -20.94
C PRO A 318 -22.81 -7.56 -19.68
N VAL A 319 -23.43 -7.18 -18.57
CA VAL A 319 -22.77 -7.00 -17.27
C VAL A 319 -22.19 -8.31 -16.77
N ALA A 320 -23.01 -9.38 -16.81
CA ALA A 320 -22.58 -10.71 -16.42
C ALA A 320 -21.55 -11.31 -17.39
N GLN A 321 -21.65 -11.02 -18.70
CA GLN A 321 -20.67 -11.44 -19.70
C GLN A 321 -19.29 -10.89 -19.39
N ILE A 322 -19.16 -9.60 -19.09
CA ILE A 322 -17.90 -8.97 -18.67
C ILE A 322 -17.37 -9.59 -17.38
N ALA A 323 -18.22 -9.81 -16.37
CA ALA A 323 -17.82 -10.45 -15.13
C ALA A 323 -17.29 -11.88 -15.36
N ASN A 324 -17.95 -12.65 -16.23
CA ASN A 324 -17.54 -14.01 -16.58
C ASN A 324 -16.20 -14.03 -17.34
N VAL A 325 -15.99 -13.11 -18.28
CA VAL A 325 -14.68 -12.92 -18.94
C VAL A 325 -13.60 -12.62 -17.93
N HIS A 326 -13.85 -11.66 -17.00
CA HIS A 326 -12.90 -11.26 -15.98
C HIS A 326 -12.52 -12.43 -15.06
N THR A 327 -13.51 -13.18 -14.61
CA THR A 327 -13.29 -14.36 -13.75
C THR A 327 -12.53 -15.45 -14.49
N THR A 328 -12.95 -15.76 -15.72
CA THR A 328 -12.28 -16.78 -16.57
C THR A 328 -10.84 -16.40 -16.86
N PHE A 329 -10.58 -15.15 -17.22
CA PHE A 329 -9.24 -14.61 -17.44
C PHE A 329 -8.33 -14.87 -16.22
N ASN A 330 -8.76 -14.48 -15.02
CA ASN A 330 -7.93 -14.59 -13.83
C ASN A 330 -7.75 -16.04 -13.36
N ILE A 331 -8.79 -16.87 -13.43
CA ILE A 331 -8.71 -18.30 -13.05
C ILE A 331 -7.80 -19.05 -14.03
N VAL A 332 -8.03 -18.92 -15.33
CA VAL A 332 -7.25 -19.67 -16.34
C VAL A 332 -5.79 -19.22 -16.34
N THR A 333 -5.52 -17.90 -16.28
CA THR A 333 -4.15 -17.38 -16.15
C THR A 333 -3.46 -17.93 -14.90
N THR A 334 -4.16 -17.95 -13.75
CA THR A 334 -3.64 -18.53 -12.53
C THR A 334 -3.33 -20.01 -12.68
N LEU A 335 -4.25 -20.81 -13.22
CA LEU A 335 -4.04 -22.25 -13.41
C LEU A 335 -2.83 -22.54 -14.31
N ILE A 336 -2.65 -21.78 -15.39
CA ILE A 336 -1.51 -21.93 -16.31
C ILE A 336 -0.21 -21.51 -15.62
N LEU A 337 -0.19 -20.39 -14.87
CA LEU A 337 1.02 -19.87 -14.25
C LEU A 337 1.35 -20.51 -12.90
N LEU A 338 0.41 -21.23 -12.27
CA LEU A 338 0.60 -21.89 -10.97
C LEU A 338 1.84 -22.78 -10.90
N PRO A 339 2.15 -23.66 -11.89
CA PRO A 339 3.39 -24.42 -11.87
C PRO A 339 4.65 -23.57 -12.07
N PHE A 340 4.53 -22.39 -12.70
CA PHE A 340 5.65 -21.52 -13.08
C PHE A 340 5.94 -20.38 -12.10
N GLY A 341 5.26 -20.28 -10.96
CA GLY A 341 5.43 -19.15 -10.03
C GLY A 341 6.88 -18.97 -9.56
N ASN A 342 7.62 -20.05 -9.29
CA ASN A 342 9.04 -19.95 -8.95
C ASN A 342 9.91 -19.44 -10.12
N VAL A 343 9.48 -19.72 -11.37
CA VAL A 343 10.14 -19.18 -12.57
C VAL A 343 9.90 -17.69 -12.66
N MET A 344 8.67 -17.23 -12.38
CA MET A 344 8.33 -15.79 -12.33
C MET A 344 9.18 -15.07 -11.28
N ALA A 345 9.32 -15.63 -10.07
CA ALA A 345 10.18 -15.06 -9.04
C ALA A 345 11.65 -14.98 -9.49
N ARG A 346 12.16 -16.01 -10.18
CA ARG A 346 13.51 -16.02 -10.74
C ARG A 346 13.69 -14.96 -11.84
N ILE A 347 12.74 -14.83 -12.75
CA ILE A 347 12.76 -13.78 -13.80
C ILE A 347 12.74 -12.39 -13.16
N ALA A 348 11.90 -12.16 -12.16
CA ALA A 348 11.86 -10.89 -11.42
C ALA A 348 13.22 -10.58 -10.74
N THR A 349 13.91 -11.59 -10.22
CA THR A 349 15.27 -11.46 -9.66
C THR A 349 16.32 -11.12 -10.74
N GLN A 350 16.16 -11.63 -11.94
CA GLN A 350 17.05 -11.29 -13.07
C GLN A 350 16.80 -9.87 -13.61
N ILE A 351 15.53 -9.42 -13.66
CA ILE A 351 15.16 -8.06 -14.09
C ILE A 351 15.67 -7.03 -13.09
N LEU A 352 15.58 -7.31 -11.79
CA LEU A 352 16.02 -6.45 -10.71
C LEU A 352 17.07 -7.19 -9.88
N PRO A 353 18.36 -7.19 -10.27
CA PRO A 353 19.42 -7.83 -9.50
C PRO A 353 19.66 -7.10 -8.17
N ASP A 354 20.28 -7.78 -7.21
CA ASP A 354 20.64 -7.17 -5.93
C ASP A 354 21.68 -6.06 -6.15
N SER A 355 21.40 -4.87 -5.66
CA SER A 355 22.32 -3.75 -5.75
C SER A 355 23.43 -3.88 -4.70
N LYS A 356 24.70 -3.81 -5.12
CA LYS A 356 25.88 -3.87 -4.25
C LYS A 356 26.31 -2.52 -3.67
N LYS A 357 25.53 -1.46 -3.79
CA LYS A 357 25.90 -0.13 -3.29
C LYS A 357 24.89 0.39 -2.28
N GLU A 358 25.33 0.45 -1.02
CA GLU A 358 24.79 1.39 -0.05
C GLU A 358 25.35 2.78 -0.40
N ASP A 359 24.47 3.70 -0.75
CA ASP A 359 24.81 5.09 -0.97
C ASP A 359 24.64 5.83 0.36
N ASP A 360 25.75 6.19 1.00
CA ASP A 360 25.81 6.81 2.35
C ASP A 360 25.76 8.36 2.29
N GLY A 361 25.16 8.97 1.28
CA GLY A 361 25.36 10.39 0.99
C GLY A 361 24.25 11.39 1.32
N ASP A 362 23.05 10.98 1.74
CA ASP A 362 21.95 11.92 1.99
C ASP A 362 21.16 11.51 3.24
N TYR A 363 20.95 12.47 4.20
CA TYR A 363 20.13 12.24 5.38
C TYR A 363 18.67 11.96 4.98
N ARG A 364 18.27 10.67 4.99
CA ARG A 364 16.92 10.22 4.63
C ARG A 364 16.53 8.95 5.37
N LEU A 365 15.25 8.80 5.59
CA LEU A 365 14.68 7.52 5.98
C LEU A 365 14.83 6.55 4.80
N LYS A 366 15.39 5.37 5.04
CA LYS A 366 15.68 4.36 4.00
C LYS A 366 14.53 3.35 3.87
N TYR A 367 13.90 3.01 4.96
CA TYR A 367 12.88 1.96 5.03
C TYR A 367 11.48 2.51 5.26
N ILE A 368 11.35 3.68 5.90
CA ILE A 368 10.06 4.34 6.12
C ILE A 368 9.65 5.10 4.87
N THR A 369 8.56 4.65 4.23
CA THR A 369 7.88 5.37 3.15
C THR A 369 6.55 5.91 3.70
N ARG A 370 6.35 7.23 3.66
CA ARG A 370 5.09 7.84 4.08
C ARG A 370 4.01 7.52 3.05
N PHE A 371 3.07 6.63 3.39
CA PHE A 371 1.89 6.37 2.56
C PHE A 371 0.77 7.34 2.94
N GLU A 372 0.22 8.04 1.95
CA GLU A 372 -0.96 8.90 2.14
C GLU A 372 -2.28 8.11 2.31
N SER A 373 -2.29 6.79 2.11
CA SER A 373 -3.50 5.98 2.23
C SER A 373 -3.72 5.49 3.66
N ASN A 374 -4.46 6.24 4.44
CA ASN A 374 -4.77 6.00 5.85
C ASN A 374 -5.71 4.81 6.14
N TYR A 375 -6.02 3.92 5.19
CA TYR A 375 -7.12 2.95 5.34
C TYR A 375 -6.85 1.53 4.84
N ALA A 376 -5.62 1.14 4.54
CA ALA A 376 -5.36 -0.22 4.12
C ALA A 376 -5.18 -1.17 5.32
N ILE A 377 -5.94 -2.27 5.38
CA ILE A 377 -5.69 -3.37 6.33
C ILE A 377 -4.23 -3.82 6.21
N GLY A 378 -3.55 -3.96 7.36
CA GLY A 378 -2.14 -4.32 7.41
C GLY A 378 -1.18 -3.15 7.26
N SER A 379 -1.66 -1.90 7.11
CA SER A 379 -0.81 -0.71 7.08
C SER A 379 0.00 -0.56 8.37
N SER A 380 -0.59 -0.85 9.54
CA SER A 380 0.10 -0.84 10.84
C SER A 380 1.25 -1.83 10.88
N ALA A 381 1.04 -3.09 10.44
CA ALA A 381 2.09 -4.10 10.44
C ALA A 381 3.26 -3.74 9.50
N VAL A 382 2.94 -3.21 8.32
CA VAL A 382 3.96 -2.71 7.38
C VAL A 382 4.70 -1.52 7.99
N ALA A 383 3.98 -0.58 8.59
CA ALA A 383 4.57 0.59 9.23
C ALA A 383 5.48 0.19 10.41
N LEU A 384 5.03 -0.72 11.28
CA LEU A 384 5.82 -1.24 12.40
C LEU A 384 7.09 -1.96 11.92
N SER A 385 6.99 -2.73 10.83
CA SER A 385 8.15 -3.37 10.23
C SER A 385 9.13 -2.36 9.63
N GLN A 386 8.65 -1.32 8.96
CA GLN A 386 9.50 -0.22 8.45
C GLN A 386 10.22 0.51 9.58
N VAL A 387 9.52 0.78 10.68
CA VAL A 387 10.11 1.36 11.90
C VAL A 387 11.20 0.45 12.45
N ARG A 388 10.94 -0.85 12.58
CA ARG A 388 11.93 -1.83 13.04
C ARG A 388 13.20 -1.82 12.19
N ASP A 389 13.05 -1.86 10.86
CA ASP A 389 14.19 -1.86 9.93
C ASP A 389 15.01 -0.57 10.02
N GLU A 390 14.37 0.57 10.25
CA GLU A 390 15.05 1.84 10.44
C GLU A 390 15.78 1.91 11.80
N ILE A 391 15.19 1.35 12.86
CA ILE A 391 15.81 1.19 14.18
C ILE A 391 17.06 0.31 14.09
N GLU A 392 17.01 -0.83 13.37
CA GLU A 392 18.16 -1.69 13.17
C GLU A 392 19.30 -0.96 12.41
N ARG A 393 18.96 -0.13 11.43
CA ARG A 393 19.95 0.71 10.76
C ARG A 393 20.58 1.72 11.71
N MET A 394 19.79 2.36 12.57
CA MET A 394 20.27 3.29 13.60
C MET A 394 21.22 2.57 14.58
N ARG A 395 20.86 1.37 15.06
CA ARG A 395 21.70 0.52 15.91
C ARG A 395 23.05 0.21 15.27
N ASP A 396 23.06 -0.17 13.98
CA ASP A 396 24.30 -0.43 13.24
C ASP A 396 25.19 0.81 13.13
N MET A 397 24.59 2.00 13.00
CA MET A 397 25.34 3.26 12.97
C MET A 397 25.96 3.57 14.33
N VAL A 398 25.23 3.37 15.42
CA VAL A 398 25.73 3.51 16.78
C VAL A 398 26.89 2.54 17.04
N SER A 399 26.74 1.26 16.66
CA SER A 399 27.82 0.26 16.77
C SER A 399 29.09 0.69 16.04
N LYS A 400 28.96 1.22 14.82
CA LYS A 400 30.08 1.75 14.04
C LYS A 400 30.71 2.99 14.70
N ASN A 401 29.95 3.85 15.38
CA ASN A 401 30.48 4.98 16.12
C ASN A 401 31.28 4.54 17.35
N ILE A 402 30.79 3.59 18.13
CA ILE A 402 31.53 3.03 19.27
C ILE A 402 32.88 2.46 18.82
N ALA A 403 32.88 1.62 17.78
CA ALA A 403 34.09 1.03 17.24
C ALA A 403 35.09 2.09 16.76
N LYS A 404 34.58 3.09 16.03
CA LYS A 404 35.42 4.15 15.43
C LYS A 404 35.95 5.15 16.47
N ALA A 405 35.19 5.45 17.52
CA ALA A 405 35.64 6.27 18.63
C ALA A 405 36.86 5.66 19.34
N TYR A 406 36.89 4.33 19.47
CA TYR A 406 38.06 3.63 19.99
C TYR A 406 39.27 3.73 19.04
N ASP A 407 39.08 3.57 17.72
CA ASP A 407 40.17 3.72 16.76
C ASP A 407 40.82 5.10 16.86
N VAL A 408 39.99 6.16 16.98
CA VAL A 408 40.45 7.53 17.14
C VAL A 408 41.17 7.75 18.49
N LEU A 409 40.76 7.04 19.54
CA LEU A 409 41.44 7.07 20.84
C LEU A 409 42.85 6.49 20.75
N ILE A 410 43.06 5.41 19.99
CA ILE A 410 44.37 4.79 19.76
C ILE A 410 45.24 5.68 18.85
N GLN A 411 44.67 6.15 17.76
CA GLN A 411 45.35 6.98 16.77
C GLN A 411 44.42 8.10 16.31
N TYR A 412 44.61 9.28 16.90
CA TYR A 412 43.82 10.45 16.57
C TYR A 412 43.93 10.82 15.09
N ASN A 413 42.77 10.88 14.42
CA ASN A 413 42.63 11.26 13.03
C ASN A 413 41.43 12.19 12.85
N GLU A 414 41.66 13.40 12.36
CA GLU A 414 40.60 14.41 12.18
C GLU A 414 39.50 13.98 11.22
N LYS A 415 39.85 13.28 10.13
CA LYS A 415 38.89 12.74 9.16
C LYS A 415 37.97 11.68 9.77
N ASP A 416 38.47 10.90 10.72
CA ASP A 416 37.69 9.89 11.39
C ASP A 416 36.80 10.51 12.48
N MET A 417 37.26 11.58 13.13
CA MET A 417 36.42 12.42 13.99
C MET A 417 35.25 13.03 13.24
N GLU A 418 35.51 13.60 12.05
CA GLU A 418 34.48 14.16 11.17
C GLU A 418 33.42 13.10 10.81
N LYS A 419 33.84 11.88 10.42
CA LYS A 419 32.91 10.76 10.13
C LYS A 419 32.07 10.32 11.32
N ILE A 420 32.63 10.35 12.53
CA ILE A 420 31.87 10.02 13.75
C ILE A 420 30.80 11.09 13.96
N SER A 421 31.17 12.37 13.86
CA SER A 421 30.27 13.51 14.02
C SER A 421 29.17 13.54 12.95
N GLU A 422 29.49 13.29 11.68
CA GLU A 422 28.50 13.18 10.61
C GLU A 422 27.51 12.04 10.87
N ARG A 423 28.00 10.89 11.35
CA ARG A 423 27.15 9.76 11.66
C ARG A 423 26.27 10.02 12.88
N GLU A 424 26.77 10.76 13.87
CA GLU A 424 25.97 11.20 15.01
C GLU A 424 24.84 12.13 14.59
N THR A 425 25.14 13.14 13.79
CA THR A 425 24.13 14.01 13.19
C THR A 425 23.06 13.21 12.43
N TYR A 426 23.46 12.10 11.81
CA TYR A 426 22.51 11.21 11.14
C TYR A 426 21.68 10.36 12.12
N ILE A 427 22.25 9.92 13.23
CA ILE A 427 21.54 9.21 14.31
C ILE A 427 20.48 10.15 14.91
N ASP A 428 20.82 11.40 15.20
CA ASP A 428 19.88 12.43 15.65
C ASP A 428 18.75 12.68 14.66
N TYR A 429 19.10 12.80 13.37
CA TYR A 429 18.10 12.89 12.31
C TYR A 429 17.14 11.71 12.32
N LEU A 430 17.66 10.47 12.42
CA LEU A 430 16.83 9.27 12.48
C LEU A 430 15.94 9.24 13.72
N ASN A 431 16.48 9.59 14.89
CA ASN A 431 15.70 9.68 16.14
C ASN A 431 14.50 10.62 15.96
N ARG A 432 14.71 11.81 15.40
CA ARG A 432 13.65 12.78 15.15
C ARG A 432 12.61 12.29 14.13
N GLU A 433 13.05 11.85 12.94
CA GLU A 433 12.14 11.47 11.86
C GLU A 433 11.35 10.20 12.17
N ILE A 434 11.98 9.20 12.84
CA ILE A 434 11.28 7.99 13.29
C ILE A 434 10.27 8.35 14.39
N SER A 435 10.62 9.26 15.33
CA SER A 435 9.72 9.74 16.36
C SER A 435 8.49 10.43 15.79
N GLU A 436 8.66 11.33 14.81
CA GLU A 436 7.54 12.00 14.13
C GLU A 436 6.64 10.98 13.41
N TYR A 437 7.24 9.99 12.75
CA TYR A 437 6.49 8.94 12.08
C TYR A 437 5.70 8.09 13.08
N ILE A 438 6.30 7.69 14.20
CA ILE A 438 5.67 6.95 15.30
C ILE A 438 4.46 7.74 15.86
N VAL A 439 4.60 9.04 16.11
CA VAL A 439 3.50 9.90 16.59
C VAL A 439 2.35 9.93 15.58
N SER A 440 2.65 9.96 14.28
CA SER A 440 1.63 9.91 13.24
C SER A 440 0.88 8.56 13.20
N LEU A 441 1.55 7.46 13.53
CA LEU A 441 0.94 6.13 13.64
C LEU A 441 -0.01 6.04 14.83
N ILE A 442 0.39 6.55 16.01
CA ILE A 442 -0.43 6.53 17.24
C ILE A 442 -1.78 7.24 17.01
N SER A 443 -1.79 8.36 16.28
CA SER A 443 -3.02 9.13 16.04
C SER A 443 -4.07 8.39 15.19
N ASN A 444 -3.65 7.39 14.43
CA ASN A 444 -4.49 6.62 13.51
C ASN A 444 -4.77 5.18 13.99
N GLU A 445 -4.06 4.71 15.04
CA GLU A 445 -4.14 3.32 15.51
C GLU A 445 -5.27 3.12 16.51
N LYS A 446 -6.09 2.09 16.28
CA LYS A 446 -7.20 1.68 17.16
C LYS A 446 -6.89 0.42 17.97
N SER A 447 -5.79 -0.28 17.67
CA SER A 447 -5.38 -1.49 18.37
C SER A 447 -4.56 -1.12 19.61
N THR A 448 -4.93 -1.65 20.77
CA THR A 448 -4.15 -1.50 22.02
C THR A 448 -2.80 -2.23 21.95
N GLU A 449 -2.75 -3.34 21.21
CA GLU A 449 -1.54 -4.15 21.01
C GLU A 449 -0.52 -3.40 20.14
N ASP A 450 -0.95 -2.89 18.97
CA ASP A 450 -0.07 -2.11 18.09
C ASP A 450 0.39 -0.81 18.77
N SER A 451 -0.46 -0.15 19.56
CA SER A 451 -0.09 1.03 20.33
C SER A 451 1.02 0.75 21.37
N LYS A 452 1.01 -0.44 21.98
CA LYS A 452 2.05 -0.88 22.92
C LYS A 452 3.40 -1.06 22.20
N ILE A 453 3.40 -1.70 21.04
CA ILE A 453 4.60 -1.89 20.21
C ILE A 453 5.16 -0.53 19.76
N ILE A 454 4.31 0.36 19.30
CA ILE A 454 4.68 1.71 18.85
C ILE A 454 5.37 2.51 19.97
N ASN A 455 4.80 2.49 21.19
CA ASN A 455 5.41 3.14 22.34
C ASN A 455 6.75 2.50 22.75
N GLY A 456 6.88 1.18 22.64
CA GLY A 456 8.12 0.47 22.86
C GLY A 456 9.23 0.91 21.91
N TYR A 457 8.93 1.02 20.61
CA TYR A 457 9.89 1.52 19.62
C TYR A 457 10.32 2.97 19.89
N TYR A 458 9.41 3.83 20.34
CA TYR A 458 9.76 5.20 20.74
C TYR A 458 10.81 5.22 21.88
N ALA A 459 10.66 4.33 22.86
CA ALA A 459 11.65 4.20 23.94
C ALA A 459 12.98 3.61 23.45
N VAL A 460 12.96 2.66 22.50
CA VAL A 460 14.16 2.04 21.91
C VAL A 460 15.03 3.07 21.19
N ILE A 461 14.43 3.90 20.31
CA ILE A 461 15.20 4.92 19.57
C ILE A 461 15.87 5.94 20.49
N GLY A 462 15.18 6.37 21.56
CA GLY A 462 15.78 7.28 22.54
C GLY A 462 16.94 6.66 23.34
N ASN A 463 16.93 5.33 23.57
CA ASN A 463 18.08 4.65 24.19
C ASN A 463 19.23 4.48 23.18
N LEU A 464 18.95 4.24 21.90
CA LEU A 464 19.99 4.14 20.85
C LEU A 464 20.70 5.48 20.63
N GLU A 465 19.97 6.58 20.60
CA GLU A 465 20.55 7.93 20.50
C GLU A 465 21.48 8.21 21.68
N ARG A 466 21.08 7.93 22.92
CA ARG A 466 21.94 8.11 24.09
C ARG A 466 23.21 7.25 24.04
N ILE A 467 23.14 6.04 23.49
CA ILE A 467 24.35 5.24 23.27
C ILE A 467 25.26 5.93 22.23
N GLY A 468 24.69 6.55 21.21
CA GLY A 468 25.41 7.37 20.23
C GLY A 468 26.10 8.56 20.88
N ASP A 469 25.41 9.32 21.74
CA ASP A 469 25.97 10.42 22.53
C ASP A 469 27.19 9.99 23.37
N HIS A 470 27.08 8.84 24.05
CA HIS A 470 28.21 8.29 24.82
C HIS A 470 29.39 7.90 23.90
N ALA A 471 29.12 7.42 22.68
CA ALA A 471 30.19 7.17 21.69
C ALA A 471 30.87 8.47 21.23
N MET A 472 30.10 9.58 21.10
CA MET A 472 30.67 10.90 20.83
C MET A 472 31.54 11.42 21.97
N ASN A 473 31.14 11.19 23.24
CA ASN A 473 31.98 11.51 24.40
C ASN A 473 33.33 10.80 24.33
N LEU A 474 33.34 9.48 24.01
CA LEU A 474 34.57 8.71 23.83
C LEU A 474 35.49 9.31 22.76
N ALA A 475 34.91 9.75 21.63
CA ALA A 475 35.66 10.43 20.58
C ALA A 475 36.18 11.82 21.05
N GLY A 476 35.39 12.55 21.84
CA GLY A 476 35.80 13.83 22.45
C GLY A 476 37.02 13.68 23.34
N TYR A 477 37.08 12.65 24.19
CA TYR A 477 38.24 12.38 25.05
C TYR A 477 39.53 12.11 24.23
N ALA A 478 39.44 11.54 23.05
CA ALA A 478 40.60 11.38 22.18
C ALA A 478 41.18 12.75 21.72
N LYS A 479 40.32 13.73 21.48
CA LYS A 479 40.68 15.11 21.17
C LYS A 479 41.35 15.77 22.37
N ASP A 480 40.79 15.66 23.57
CA ASP A 480 41.35 16.22 24.81
C ASP A 480 42.71 15.62 25.11
N LEU A 481 42.87 14.29 24.98
CA LEU A 481 44.18 13.64 25.15
C LEU A 481 45.25 14.22 24.19
N LYS A 482 44.88 14.45 22.95
CA LYS A 482 45.80 15.06 21.95
C LYS A 482 46.13 16.50 22.30
N GLU A 483 45.14 17.34 22.61
CA GLU A 483 45.32 18.77 22.93
C GLU A 483 46.17 18.97 24.19
N TRP A 484 45.99 18.10 25.22
CA TRP A 484 46.73 18.16 26.46
C TRP A 484 48.04 17.37 26.45
N ASN A 485 48.41 16.80 25.29
CA ASN A 485 49.58 15.94 25.12
C ASN A 485 49.67 14.84 26.20
N LEU A 486 48.54 14.13 26.34
CA LEU A 486 48.37 13.03 27.26
C LEU A 486 48.26 11.71 26.48
N SER A 487 48.60 10.61 27.14
CA SER A 487 48.42 9.24 26.60
C SER A 487 48.02 8.29 27.73
N PHE A 488 47.35 7.21 27.36
CA PHE A 488 47.15 6.06 28.20
C PHE A 488 48.32 5.09 28.16
N SER A 489 48.52 4.31 29.19
CA SER A 489 49.44 3.18 29.16
C SER A 489 48.81 2.00 28.37
N ASP A 490 49.64 1.09 27.86
CA ASP A 490 49.19 -0.10 27.13
C ASP A 490 48.15 -0.89 27.94
N VAL A 491 48.36 -1.06 29.23
CA VAL A 491 47.42 -1.72 30.14
C VAL A 491 46.06 -1.00 30.21
N ALA A 492 46.06 0.34 30.20
CA ALA A 492 44.81 1.11 30.19
C ALA A 492 44.09 1.00 28.86
N LEU A 493 44.81 0.94 27.74
CA LEU A 493 44.24 0.72 26.41
C LEU A 493 43.61 -0.67 26.28
N GLU A 494 44.26 -1.71 26.82
CA GLU A 494 43.70 -3.08 26.87
C GLU A 494 42.38 -3.11 27.70
N GLU A 495 42.35 -2.40 28.84
CA GLU A 495 41.16 -2.29 29.69
C GLU A 495 40.01 -1.58 28.98
N ILE A 496 40.28 -0.50 28.21
CA ILE A 496 39.30 0.22 27.38
C ILE A 496 38.82 -0.66 26.23
N GLU A 497 39.73 -1.42 25.60
CA GLU A 497 39.35 -2.33 24.52
C GLU A 497 38.41 -3.44 24.99
N GLU A 498 38.66 -3.99 26.21
CA GLU A 498 37.74 -4.97 26.80
C GLU A 498 36.36 -4.37 27.06
N MET A 499 36.28 -3.13 27.59
CA MET A 499 35.01 -2.43 27.80
C MET A 499 34.26 -2.21 26.47
N LYS A 500 34.94 -1.70 25.45
CA LYS A 500 34.39 -1.55 24.09
C LYS A 500 33.80 -2.86 23.56
N LYS A 501 34.57 -3.95 23.67
CA LYS A 501 34.14 -5.27 23.20
C LYS A 501 32.88 -5.76 23.92
N GLN A 502 32.77 -5.54 25.24
CA GLN A 502 31.57 -5.91 25.98
C GLN A 502 30.36 -5.06 25.57
N CYS A 503 30.53 -3.75 25.37
CA CYS A 503 29.45 -2.87 24.88
C CYS A 503 28.97 -3.26 23.48
N LEU A 504 29.87 -3.55 22.55
CA LEU A 504 29.51 -4.01 21.20
C LEU A 504 28.80 -5.37 21.26
N THR A 505 29.24 -6.30 22.13
CA THR A 505 28.57 -7.60 22.33
C THR A 505 27.17 -7.40 22.91
N ALA A 506 27.01 -6.52 23.90
CA ALA A 506 25.71 -6.20 24.47
C ALA A 506 24.75 -5.60 23.42
N LEU A 507 25.23 -4.67 22.60
CA LEU A 507 24.43 -4.06 21.53
C LEU A 507 24.05 -5.07 20.42
N ASP A 508 24.83 -6.10 20.19
CA ASP A 508 24.51 -7.17 19.24
C ASP A 508 23.44 -8.13 19.78
N ILE A 509 23.37 -8.34 21.11
CA ILE A 509 22.32 -9.14 21.76
C ILE A 509 20.92 -8.54 21.51
N VAL A 510 20.79 -7.23 21.51
CA VAL A 510 19.50 -6.53 21.29
C VAL A 510 19.14 -6.35 19.83
N LYS A 511 19.78 -7.04 18.92
CA LYS A 511 19.37 -7.12 17.53
C LYS A 511 17.98 -7.78 17.43
N ASN A 512 17.03 -7.04 16.89
CA ASN A 512 15.64 -7.50 16.82
C ASN A 512 15.43 -8.44 15.63
N GLU A 513 15.85 -9.69 15.76
CA GLU A 513 15.61 -10.73 14.77
C GLU A 513 14.23 -11.38 14.95
N GLU A 514 13.58 -11.65 13.85
CA GLU A 514 12.24 -12.25 13.85
C GLU A 514 12.26 -13.65 14.46
N GLY A 515 11.39 -13.92 15.43
CA GLY A 515 11.30 -15.21 16.12
C GLY A 515 12.23 -15.38 17.31
N SER A 516 12.99 -14.34 17.71
CA SER A 516 13.81 -14.37 18.93
C SER A 516 12.95 -14.47 20.20
N ASP A 517 13.39 -15.28 21.15
CA ASP A 517 12.80 -15.29 22.49
C ASP A 517 13.24 -14.06 23.28
N MET A 518 12.35 -13.06 23.40
CA MET A 518 12.64 -11.80 24.07
C MET A 518 12.92 -11.96 25.59
N THR A 519 12.51 -13.08 26.20
CA THR A 519 12.89 -13.42 27.57
C THR A 519 14.37 -13.78 27.64
N GLN A 520 14.84 -14.55 26.67
CA GLN A 520 16.25 -14.91 26.55
C GLN A 520 17.11 -13.69 26.23
N VAL A 521 16.67 -12.83 25.30
CA VAL A 521 17.36 -11.57 24.94
C VAL A 521 17.52 -10.68 26.19
N LEU A 522 16.47 -10.50 27.01
CA LEU A 522 16.56 -9.74 28.24
C LEU A 522 17.51 -10.37 29.27
N PHE A 523 17.51 -11.69 29.39
CA PHE A 523 18.43 -12.39 30.28
C PHE A 523 19.89 -12.19 29.85
N GLU A 524 20.19 -12.35 28.57
CA GLU A 524 21.54 -12.16 28.01
C GLU A 524 22.00 -10.70 28.09
N ALA A 525 21.13 -9.75 27.78
CA ALA A 525 21.44 -8.32 27.89
C ALA A 525 21.72 -7.92 29.34
N SER A 526 20.95 -8.44 30.31
CA SER A 526 21.18 -8.18 31.73
C SER A 526 22.50 -8.77 32.23
N ALA A 527 22.87 -9.96 31.72
CA ALA A 527 24.17 -10.56 32.05
C ALA A 527 25.34 -9.79 31.43
N ALA A 528 25.16 -9.23 30.22
CA ALA A 528 26.16 -8.39 29.58
C ALA A 528 26.35 -7.05 30.31
N GLU A 529 25.27 -6.40 30.72
CA GLU A 529 25.31 -5.16 31.53
C GLU A 529 26.01 -5.40 32.86
N GLN A 530 25.65 -6.44 33.60
CA GLN A 530 26.32 -6.78 34.87
C GLN A 530 27.82 -7.01 34.67
N LYS A 531 28.23 -7.60 33.56
CA LYS A 531 29.64 -7.79 33.24
C LYS A 531 30.35 -6.45 32.96
N ILE A 532 29.70 -5.52 32.29
CA ILE A 532 30.22 -4.16 32.05
C ILE A 532 30.41 -3.45 33.37
N ASP A 533 29.46 -3.53 34.30
CA ASP A 533 29.54 -2.98 35.65
C ASP A 533 30.70 -3.54 36.47
N ASP A 534 30.84 -4.87 36.47
CA ASP A 534 31.92 -5.55 37.16
C ASP A 534 33.29 -5.14 36.61
N LEU A 535 33.42 -4.98 35.30
CA LEU A 535 34.64 -4.51 34.63
C LEU A 535 34.91 -3.03 34.97
N ARG A 536 33.89 -2.16 34.97
CA ARG A 536 33.99 -0.76 35.35
C ARG A 536 34.53 -0.64 36.75
N ASP A 537 33.96 -1.35 37.73
CA ASP A 537 34.39 -1.34 39.11
C ASP A 537 35.82 -1.86 39.31
N LYS A 538 36.17 -2.94 38.59
CA LYS A 538 37.51 -3.51 38.59
C LYS A 538 38.54 -2.52 38.07
N TYR A 539 38.26 -1.90 36.93
CA TYR A 539 39.21 -1.01 36.24
C TYR A 539 39.27 0.34 36.95
N PHE A 540 38.19 0.83 37.55
CA PHE A 540 38.19 2.00 38.42
C PHE A 540 39.13 1.81 39.61
N LYS A 541 39.03 0.67 40.32
CA LYS A 541 39.93 0.34 41.46
C LYS A 541 41.38 0.27 41.03
N LYS A 542 41.67 -0.31 39.89
CA LYS A 542 43.02 -0.37 39.34
C LYS A 542 43.55 1.02 38.96
N GLN A 543 42.71 1.87 38.39
CA GLN A 543 43.05 3.24 38.02
C GLN A 543 43.38 4.06 39.25
N MET A 544 42.60 3.96 40.30
CA MET A 544 42.88 4.63 41.58
C MET A 544 44.24 4.19 42.17
N GLN A 545 44.59 2.90 42.04
CA GLN A 545 45.90 2.42 42.45
C GLN A 545 47.06 2.96 41.59
N ARG A 546 46.84 3.09 40.28
CA ARG A 546 47.84 3.70 39.36
C ARG A 546 48.08 5.16 39.70
N MET A 547 47.02 5.92 40.01
CA MET A 547 47.10 7.31 40.43
C MET A 547 47.83 7.46 41.78
N LYS A 548 47.48 6.67 42.78
CA LYS A 548 48.13 6.66 44.09
C LYS A 548 49.64 6.36 44.01
N LYS A 549 50.04 5.50 43.06
CA LYS A 549 51.45 5.15 42.84
C LYS A 549 52.20 6.11 41.93
N GLY A 550 51.56 7.21 41.47
CA GLY A 550 52.15 8.17 40.56
C GLY A 550 52.46 7.61 39.17
N LYS A 551 51.79 6.50 38.78
CA LYS A 551 52.02 5.82 37.49
C LYS A 551 51.20 6.38 36.32
N CYS A 552 50.36 7.38 36.54
CA CYS A 552 49.62 8.11 35.53
C CYS A 552 49.45 9.58 35.93
N LYS A 553 49.34 10.46 34.94
CA LYS A 553 48.99 11.86 35.17
C LYS A 553 47.55 11.96 35.65
N PRO A 554 47.24 12.87 36.61
CA PRO A 554 45.89 13.00 37.17
C PRO A 554 44.82 13.25 36.09
N GLN A 555 45.14 14.08 35.08
CA GLN A 555 44.23 14.40 33.99
C GLN A 555 43.87 13.16 33.15
N SER A 556 44.86 12.32 32.77
CA SER A 556 44.60 11.04 32.06
C SER A 556 43.75 10.10 32.94
N GLY A 557 43.93 10.15 34.28
CA GLY A 557 43.15 9.37 35.22
C GLY A 557 41.68 9.76 35.26
N ILE A 558 41.39 11.06 35.21
CA ILE A 558 40.03 11.58 35.13
C ILE A 558 39.36 11.12 33.82
N ILE A 559 39.99 11.38 32.66
CA ILE A 559 39.45 10.96 31.38
C ILE A 559 39.17 9.44 31.34
N PHE A 560 40.08 8.61 31.85
CA PHE A 560 39.87 7.16 31.93
C PHE A 560 38.64 6.81 32.77
N THR A 561 38.41 7.52 33.89
CA THR A 561 37.25 7.28 34.75
C THR A 561 35.93 7.70 34.07
N GLU A 562 35.92 8.84 33.40
CA GLU A 562 34.75 9.28 32.59
C GLU A 562 34.41 8.27 31.49
N MET A 563 35.42 7.77 30.79
CA MET A 563 35.23 6.72 29.75
C MET A 563 34.59 5.45 30.34
N LEU A 564 35.04 5.00 31.55
CA LEU A 564 34.44 3.85 32.19
C LEU A 564 32.97 4.08 32.51
N THR A 565 32.60 5.32 32.92
CA THR A 565 31.21 5.71 33.19
C THR A 565 30.37 5.72 31.89
N ASP A 566 30.91 6.24 30.78
CA ASP A 566 30.22 6.20 29.48
C ASP A 566 29.94 4.77 29.03
N PHE A 567 30.89 3.83 29.19
CA PHE A 567 30.67 2.42 28.87
C PHE A 567 29.60 1.77 29.78
N GLU A 568 29.58 2.06 31.07
CA GLU A 568 28.52 1.59 31.96
C GLU A 568 27.15 2.08 31.52
N ARG A 569 27.03 3.39 31.22
CA ARG A 569 25.79 3.98 30.73
C ARG A 569 25.31 3.36 29.42
N MET A 570 26.23 3.02 28.49
CA MET A 570 25.87 2.26 27.29
C MET A 570 25.26 0.89 27.63
N GLY A 571 25.82 0.19 28.62
CA GLY A 571 25.27 -1.08 29.13
C GLY A 571 23.85 -0.93 29.68
N ASP A 572 23.63 0.09 30.54
CA ASP A 572 22.30 0.44 31.06
C ASP A 572 21.27 0.64 29.95
N HIS A 573 21.63 1.42 28.91
CA HIS A 573 20.74 1.70 27.78
C HIS A 573 20.44 0.45 26.95
N VAL A 574 21.40 -0.45 26.76
CA VAL A 574 21.17 -1.74 26.08
C VAL A 574 20.18 -2.60 26.86
N LYS A 575 20.32 -2.70 28.18
CA LYS A 575 19.38 -3.43 29.03
C LYS A 575 17.97 -2.82 28.95
N ASN A 576 17.85 -1.49 28.93
CA ASN A 576 16.57 -0.80 28.75
C ASN A 576 15.93 -1.15 27.41
N ILE A 577 16.70 -1.25 26.32
CA ILE A 577 16.22 -1.69 25.00
C ILE A 577 15.66 -3.12 25.11
N ALA A 578 16.40 -4.05 25.73
CA ALA A 578 15.94 -5.43 25.90
C ALA A 578 14.65 -5.52 26.74
N GLN A 579 14.51 -4.70 27.80
CA GLN A 579 13.28 -4.59 28.59
C GLN A 579 12.10 -4.13 27.74
N GLN A 580 12.29 -3.12 26.88
CA GLN A 580 11.24 -2.65 26.00
C GLN A 580 10.82 -3.75 25.00
N TYR A 581 11.76 -4.46 24.39
CA TYR A 581 11.43 -5.59 23.50
C TYR A 581 10.66 -6.70 24.22
N LYS A 582 11.03 -7.02 25.46
CA LYS A 582 10.28 -7.99 26.28
C LYS A 582 8.85 -7.50 26.57
N GLN A 583 8.67 -6.23 26.94
CA GLN A 583 7.35 -5.65 27.17
C GLN A 583 6.48 -5.65 25.92
N MET A 584 7.05 -5.40 24.73
CA MET A 584 6.35 -5.45 23.45
C MET A 584 5.90 -6.86 23.06
N SER A 585 6.61 -7.90 23.54
CA SER A 585 6.29 -9.32 23.24
C SER A 585 5.22 -9.93 24.17
N GLU A 586 4.91 -9.31 25.28
CA GLU A 586 3.84 -9.68 26.22
C GLU A 586 2.49 -9.10 25.81
#